data_be348a6d7e2d8486e54e08b8987d7eac
#
_entry.id   be348a6d7e2d8486e54e08b8987d7eac
#
_cell.length_a   1.000
_cell.length_b   1.000
_cell.length_c   1.000
_cell.angle_alpha   90.00
_cell.angle_beta   90.00
_cell.angle_gamma   90.00
#
_symmetry.space_group_name_H-M   'P 1'
#
loop_
_entity.id
_entity.type
_entity.pdbx_description
1 polymer ?
#
loop_
_entity_poly.entity_id
_entity_poly.type
_entity_poly.pdbx_seq_one_letter_code
_entity_poly.pdbx_strand_id
1 'polypeptide(L)'
;PVIGNIGNLQFVLTAVLGGFLSVRGVGGITLGVMASYLQFTKSFTQPFMQVAQQFNSIVMALAGAERIFALIDEEPETDEGYVRLVNAKKDENGNIIECEERTGMWAWKHPHSADGSVTYTELTGDVRFEDVTFGYNEDKTILHDISLFAKPGQKLAFVGSTGAGKTTITNLINRFYDIQDGKIRYDGINIKKIKKDDLRRSLGIVLQDTHLFTGTIKDNIRYGNLGATDEQVYEAAKLAHADQFIKMLPDGYDTVISGDGEGLSQGQRQLLSIARAAVANPPVLILDEAT
;
A
#
# COMPACT_ATOMS: atom_id res chain seq x y z
N PRO A 1 15.93 -36.54 5.44
CA PRO A 1 16.46 -37.69 4.68
C PRO A 1 17.46 -38.52 5.55
N VAL A 2 18.33 -37.85 6.30
CA VAL A 2 19.43 -38.53 7.01
C VAL A 2 18.92 -39.55 8.05
N ILE A 3 17.97 -39.17 8.91
CA ILE A 3 17.43 -40.04 9.97
C ILE A 3 16.76 -41.30 9.37
N GLY A 4 16.00 -41.10 8.25
CA GLY A 4 15.36 -42.22 7.55
C GLY A 4 16.38 -43.21 6.95
N ASN A 5 17.49 -42.70 6.38
CA ASN A 5 18.55 -43.52 5.83
C ASN A 5 19.31 -44.30 6.91
N ILE A 6 19.57 -43.66 8.08
CA ILE A 6 20.17 -44.34 9.25
C ILE A 6 19.26 -45.44 9.75
N GLY A 7 17.95 -45.20 9.87
CA GLY A 7 16.96 -46.21 10.26
C GLY A 7 16.92 -47.41 9.29
N ASN A 8 16.96 -47.16 7.98
CA ASN A 8 17.03 -48.21 6.97
C ASN A 8 18.33 -49.04 7.07
N LEU A 9 19.46 -48.38 7.26
CA LEU A 9 20.75 -49.04 7.43
C LEU A 9 20.74 -49.93 8.68
N GLN A 10 20.25 -49.41 9.80
CA GLN A 10 20.09 -50.15 11.07
C GLN A 10 19.19 -51.38 10.85
N PHE A 11 18.06 -51.24 10.14
CA PHE A 11 17.16 -52.35 9.85
C PHE A 11 17.86 -53.46 9.06
N VAL A 12 18.60 -53.11 8.00
CA VAL A 12 19.34 -54.06 7.16
C VAL A 12 20.42 -54.80 7.98
N LEU A 13 21.22 -54.06 8.76
CA LEU A 13 22.26 -54.66 9.60
C LEU A 13 21.67 -55.61 10.63
N THR A 14 20.56 -55.21 11.28
CA THR A 14 19.89 -56.07 12.27
C THR A 14 19.30 -57.33 11.61
N ALA A 15 18.69 -57.21 10.41
CA ALA A 15 18.17 -58.37 9.69
C ALA A 15 19.26 -59.38 9.30
N VAL A 16 20.39 -58.87 8.78
CA VAL A 16 21.50 -59.71 8.33
C VAL A 16 22.17 -60.40 9.53
N LEU A 17 22.56 -59.63 10.55
CA LEU A 17 23.24 -60.18 11.74
C LEU A 17 22.31 -61.09 12.54
N GLY A 18 21.06 -60.68 12.76
CA GLY A 18 20.09 -61.51 13.49
C GLY A 18 19.74 -62.80 12.76
N GLY A 19 19.58 -62.74 11.42
CA GLY A 19 19.37 -63.93 10.58
C GLY A 19 20.57 -64.90 10.67
N PHE A 20 21.81 -64.38 10.59
CA PHE A 20 23.02 -65.22 10.72
C PHE A 20 23.10 -65.88 12.12
N LEU A 21 22.86 -65.16 13.19
CA LEU A 21 22.87 -65.68 14.57
C LEU A 21 21.76 -66.68 14.81
N SER A 22 20.55 -66.46 14.25
CA SER A 22 19.42 -67.38 14.34
C SER A 22 19.72 -68.74 13.65
N VAL A 23 20.32 -68.70 12.44
CA VAL A 23 20.70 -69.94 11.70
C VAL A 23 21.79 -70.72 12.46
N ARG A 24 22.69 -70.03 13.13
CA ARG A 24 23.75 -70.63 13.94
C ARG A 24 23.30 -71.09 15.33
N GLY A 25 22.06 -70.84 15.71
CA GLY A 25 21.55 -71.22 17.04
C GLY A 25 22.20 -70.49 18.21
N VAL A 26 22.85 -69.33 17.96
CA VAL A 26 23.54 -68.55 18.97
C VAL A 26 22.57 -67.72 19.77
N GLY A 27 22.62 -67.78 21.11
CA GLY A 27 21.88 -66.90 22.01
C GLY A 27 20.36 -67.13 22.06
N GLY A 28 19.83 -68.25 21.56
CA GLY A 28 18.37 -68.52 21.59
C GLY A 28 17.52 -67.62 20.70
N ILE A 29 18.14 -66.95 19.71
CA ILE A 29 17.47 -66.04 18.79
C ILE A 29 16.62 -66.84 17.82
N THR A 30 15.31 -66.79 18.00
CA THR A 30 14.31 -67.40 17.08
C THR A 30 13.90 -66.37 16.00
N LEU A 31 13.34 -66.91 14.91
CA LEU A 31 12.80 -66.05 13.83
C LEU A 31 11.75 -65.07 14.34
N GLY A 32 10.92 -65.51 15.32
CA GLY A 32 9.91 -64.66 15.96
C GLY A 32 10.50 -63.52 16.78
N VAL A 33 11.57 -63.79 17.54
CA VAL A 33 12.29 -62.78 18.32
C VAL A 33 12.92 -61.73 17.37
N MET A 34 13.46 -62.17 16.25
CA MET A 34 14.07 -61.28 15.26
C MET A 34 12.99 -60.41 14.58
N ALA A 35 11.87 -60.97 14.20
CA ALA A 35 10.74 -60.23 13.61
C ALA A 35 10.20 -59.17 14.59
N SER A 36 10.05 -59.52 15.87
CA SER A 36 9.63 -58.58 16.91
C SER A 36 10.61 -57.44 17.09
N TYR A 37 11.91 -57.76 17.13
CA TYR A 37 12.98 -56.74 17.29
C TYR A 37 13.01 -55.77 16.10
N LEU A 38 12.88 -56.25 14.86
CA LEU A 38 12.77 -55.42 13.67
C LEU A 38 11.55 -54.51 13.71
N GLN A 39 10.41 -55.00 14.20
CA GLN A 39 9.23 -54.21 14.39
C GLN A 39 9.42 -53.10 15.45
N PHE A 40 10.02 -53.44 16.59
CA PHE A 40 10.35 -52.46 17.63
C PHE A 40 11.32 -51.39 17.12
N THR A 41 12.34 -51.78 16.35
CA THR A 41 13.31 -50.83 15.77
C THR A 41 12.60 -49.80 14.87
N LYS A 42 11.66 -50.24 14.02
CA LYS A 42 10.83 -49.32 13.20
C LYS A 42 9.95 -48.42 14.06
N SER A 43 9.25 -49.01 15.06
CA SER A 43 8.39 -48.25 15.94
C SER A 43 9.17 -47.20 16.76
N PHE A 44 10.41 -47.51 17.13
CA PHE A 44 11.27 -46.59 17.87
C PHE A 44 11.79 -45.43 17.02
N THR A 45 12.04 -45.64 15.74
CA THR A 45 12.54 -44.60 14.84
C THR A 45 11.46 -43.53 14.51
N GLN A 46 10.17 -43.90 14.50
CA GLN A 46 9.07 -43.00 14.14
C GLN A 46 8.94 -41.75 15.04
N PRO A 47 8.97 -41.87 16.40
CA PRO A 47 8.90 -40.68 17.26
C PRO A 47 10.06 -39.68 17.01
N PHE A 48 11.24 -40.13 16.71
CA PHE A 48 12.38 -39.26 16.41
C PHE A 48 12.16 -38.47 15.11
N MET A 49 11.58 -39.13 14.10
CA MET A 49 11.20 -38.44 12.85
C MET A 49 10.11 -37.39 13.08
N GLN A 50 9.11 -37.70 13.92
CA GLN A 50 8.05 -36.73 14.27
C GLN A 50 8.60 -35.51 15.01
N VAL A 51 9.49 -35.74 16.00
CA VAL A 51 10.15 -34.64 16.72
C VAL A 51 10.97 -33.77 15.77
N ALA A 52 11.76 -34.40 14.88
CA ALA A 52 12.53 -33.64 13.88
C ALA A 52 11.66 -32.83 12.94
N GLN A 53 10.48 -33.35 12.53
CA GLN A 53 9.52 -32.59 11.74
C GLN A 53 8.91 -31.43 12.53
N GLN A 54 8.59 -31.64 13.82
CA GLN A 54 8.09 -30.58 14.69
C GLN A 54 9.09 -29.45 14.85
N PHE A 55 10.38 -29.74 15.01
CA PHE A 55 11.42 -28.71 15.05
C PHE A 55 11.45 -27.86 13.79
N ASN A 56 11.35 -28.47 12.60
CA ASN A 56 11.28 -27.74 11.35
C ASN A 56 10.03 -26.84 11.28
N SER A 57 8.88 -27.34 11.72
CA SER A 57 7.65 -26.56 11.78
C SER A 57 7.75 -25.37 12.72
N ILE A 58 8.39 -25.54 13.89
CA ILE A 58 8.65 -24.45 14.85
C ILE A 58 9.56 -23.39 14.23
N VAL A 59 10.65 -23.80 13.57
CA VAL A 59 11.59 -22.85 12.93
C VAL A 59 10.87 -22.03 11.85
N MET A 60 10.04 -22.69 11.02
CA MET A 60 9.25 -21.97 10.00
C MET A 60 8.21 -21.04 10.63
N ALA A 61 7.54 -21.46 11.70
CA ALA A 61 6.60 -20.64 12.43
C ALA A 61 7.27 -19.41 13.06
N LEU A 62 8.46 -19.59 13.66
CA LEU A 62 9.25 -18.49 14.22
C LEU A 62 9.68 -17.48 13.14
N ALA A 63 10.16 -17.95 11.98
CA ALA A 63 10.53 -17.08 10.87
C ALA A 63 9.31 -16.32 10.30
N GLY A 64 8.13 -16.94 10.29
CA GLY A 64 6.88 -16.27 9.94
C GLY A 64 6.46 -15.23 10.98
N ALA A 65 6.55 -15.60 12.25
CA ALA A 65 6.24 -14.70 13.36
C ALA A 65 7.16 -13.48 13.40
N GLU A 66 8.46 -13.65 13.19
CA GLU A 66 9.44 -12.55 13.10
C GLU A 66 9.02 -11.50 12.08
N ARG A 67 8.60 -11.92 10.87
CA ARG A 67 8.15 -10.99 9.82
C ARG A 67 6.85 -10.28 10.20
N ILE A 68 5.92 -10.98 10.85
CA ILE A 68 4.65 -10.40 11.28
C ILE A 68 4.90 -9.38 12.39
N PHE A 69 5.72 -9.73 13.39
CA PHE A 69 6.04 -8.80 14.47
C PHE A 69 6.87 -7.62 13.98
N ALA A 70 7.82 -7.81 13.06
CA ALA A 70 8.54 -6.70 12.45
C ALA A 70 7.59 -5.68 11.78
N LEU A 71 6.50 -6.15 11.14
CA LEU A 71 5.49 -5.25 10.57
C LEU A 71 4.60 -4.59 11.65
N ILE A 72 4.27 -5.33 12.73
CA ILE A 72 3.46 -4.80 13.85
C ILE A 72 4.23 -3.75 14.65
N ASP A 73 5.54 -3.97 14.82
CA ASP A 73 6.43 -3.11 15.59
C ASP A 73 6.99 -1.93 14.76
N GLU A 74 6.62 -1.84 13.45
CA GLU A 74 7.01 -0.72 12.60
C GLU A 74 6.46 0.59 13.18
N GLU A 75 7.31 1.58 13.30
CA GLU A 75 6.91 2.88 13.86
C GLU A 75 5.89 3.56 12.92
N PRO A 76 4.78 4.09 13.47
CA PRO A 76 3.81 4.81 12.66
C PRO A 76 4.40 6.08 12.09
N GLU A 77 3.90 6.50 10.93
CA GLU A 77 4.31 7.75 10.29
C GLU A 77 4.12 8.94 11.24
N THR A 78 5.18 9.68 11.50
CA THR A 78 5.12 10.88 12.34
C THR A 78 4.43 12.03 11.61
N ASP A 79 3.52 12.73 12.28
CA ASP A 79 2.84 13.91 11.76
C ASP A 79 2.80 15.04 12.79
N GLU A 80 3.70 15.98 12.64
CA GLU A 80 3.79 17.20 13.46
C GLU A 80 2.95 18.36 12.88
N GLY A 81 2.16 18.11 11.85
CA GLY A 81 1.29 19.11 11.24
C GLY A 81 0.21 19.59 12.21
N TYR A 82 -0.08 20.88 12.20
CA TYR A 82 -1.10 21.51 13.04
C TYR A 82 -2.12 22.32 12.25
N VAL A 83 -1.85 22.61 10.98
CA VAL A 83 -2.82 23.22 10.06
C VAL A 83 -3.77 22.14 9.57
N ARG A 84 -5.07 22.41 9.63
CA ARG A 84 -6.13 21.45 9.29
C ARG A 84 -6.97 21.93 8.12
N LEU A 85 -7.51 20.99 7.38
CA LEU A 85 -8.48 21.24 6.32
C LEU A 85 -9.90 21.21 6.91
N VAL A 86 -10.65 22.30 6.72
CA VAL A 86 -12.02 22.46 7.23
C VAL A 86 -12.99 22.86 6.11
N ASN A 87 -14.27 22.51 6.28
CA ASN A 87 -15.31 23.11 5.44
C ASN A 87 -15.44 24.58 5.78
N ALA A 88 -15.62 25.42 4.79
CA ALA A 88 -15.65 26.85 4.94
C ALA A 88 -16.78 27.50 4.12
N LYS A 89 -17.16 28.71 4.52
CA LYS A 89 -18.04 29.59 3.74
C LYS A 89 -17.56 31.02 3.89
N LYS A 90 -18.01 31.91 2.98
CA LYS A 90 -17.78 33.35 3.12
C LYS A 90 -18.92 33.95 3.94
N ASP A 91 -18.60 34.80 4.92
CA ASP A 91 -19.56 35.59 5.64
C ASP A 91 -20.07 36.77 4.78
N GLU A 92 -20.99 37.58 5.33
CA GLU A 92 -21.54 38.77 4.66
C GLU A 92 -20.47 39.80 4.29
N ASN A 93 -19.32 39.81 4.97
CA ASN A 93 -18.19 40.69 4.72
C ASN A 93 -17.15 40.09 3.78
N GLY A 94 -17.37 38.84 3.30
CA GLY A 94 -16.45 38.13 2.43
C GLY A 94 -15.31 37.41 3.15
N ASN A 95 -15.29 37.38 4.50
CA ASN A 95 -14.29 36.65 5.26
C ASN A 95 -14.59 35.14 5.24
N ILE A 96 -13.53 34.34 5.22
CA ILE A 96 -13.64 32.88 5.28
C ILE A 96 -13.86 32.45 6.72
N ILE A 97 -14.94 31.72 6.96
CA ILE A 97 -15.31 31.17 8.26
C ILE A 97 -15.51 29.66 8.15
N GLU A 98 -15.13 28.93 9.19
CA GLU A 98 -15.37 27.49 9.32
C GLU A 98 -16.86 27.19 9.47
N CYS A 99 -17.35 26.11 8.86
CA CYS A 99 -18.71 25.61 9.02
C CYS A 99 -18.73 24.08 9.06
N GLU A 100 -19.79 23.51 9.65
CA GLU A 100 -19.96 22.04 9.71
C GLU A 100 -20.52 21.47 8.41
N GLU A 101 -21.25 22.29 7.66
CA GLU A 101 -21.90 21.89 6.42
C GLU A 101 -20.90 21.74 5.28
N ARG A 102 -21.15 20.77 4.40
CA ARG A 102 -20.40 20.62 3.14
C ARG A 102 -20.86 21.67 2.13
N THR A 103 -20.16 22.78 2.06
CA THR A 103 -20.45 23.90 1.14
C THR A 103 -19.80 23.74 -0.23
N GLY A 104 -18.90 22.75 -0.39
CA GLY A 104 -18.02 22.64 -1.57
C GLY A 104 -16.82 23.58 -1.54
N MET A 105 -16.71 24.44 -0.54
CA MET A 105 -15.55 25.30 -0.29
C MET A 105 -14.76 24.76 0.90
N TRP A 106 -13.45 24.68 0.75
CA TRP A 106 -12.55 24.26 1.82
C TRP A 106 -11.53 25.35 2.12
N ALA A 107 -11.06 25.37 3.37
CA ALA A 107 -10.01 26.28 3.82
C ALA A 107 -9.03 25.61 4.78
N TRP A 108 -7.82 26.10 4.75
CA TRP A 108 -6.79 25.78 5.72
C TRP A 108 -6.98 26.59 6.98
N LYS A 109 -7.27 25.91 8.09
CA LYS A 109 -7.32 26.49 9.45
C LYS A 109 -5.92 26.47 10.02
N HIS A 110 -5.28 27.63 10.11
CA HIS A 110 -3.90 27.82 10.58
C HIS A 110 -3.89 28.53 11.94
N PRO A 111 -3.75 27.80 13.06
CA PRO A 111 -3.59 28.40 14.38
C PRO A 111 -2.17 28.96 14.53
N HIS A 112 -2.06 30.14 15.12
CA HIS A 112 -0.78 30.80 15.42
C HIS A 112 -0.49 30.72 16.92
N SER A 113 0.61 30.04 17.28
CA SER A 113 0.97 29.86 18.70
C SER A 113 1.46 31.14 19.38
N ALA A 114 1.86 32.16 18.61
CA ALA A 114 2.42 33.39 19.15
C ALA A 114 1.38 34.30 19.82
N ASP A 115 0.17 34.35 19.26
CA ASP A 115 -0.91 35.27 19.72
C ASP A 115 -2.27 34.56 19.90
N GLY A 116 -2.32 33.25 19.67
CA GLY A 116 -3.55 32.46 19.76
C GLY A 116 -4.55 32.72 18.62
N SER A 117 -4.18 33.53 17.61
CA SER A 117 -5.06 33.81 16.47
C SER A 117 -5.19 32.60 15.55
N VAL A 118 -6.25 32.58 14.75
CA VAL A 118 -6.48 31.57 13.71
C VAL A 118 -6.72 32.28 12.41
N THR A 119 -5.97 31.90 11.37
CA THR A 119 -6.21 32.40 10.01
C THR A 119 -6.82 31.30 9.15
N TYR A 120 -7.73 31.68 8.26
CA TYR A 120 -8.32 30.78 7.26
C TYR A 120 -7.84 31.19 5.87
N THR A 121 -7.25 30.25 5.16
CA THR A 121 -6.77 30.42 3.78
C THR A 121 -7.60 29.52 2.87
N GLU A 122 -8.24 30.07 1.84
CA GLU A 122 -9.01 29.29 0.88
C GLU A 122 -8.13 28.23 0.22
N LEU A 123 -8.63 27.02 0.10
CA LEU A 123 -7.98 25.94 -0.63
C LEU A 123 -8.15 26.18 -2.12
N THR A 124 -7.11 26.60 -2.82
CA THR A 124 -7.14 26.94 -4.25
C THR A 124 -6.26 26.05 -5.11
N GLY A 125 -5.25 25.41 -4.51
CA GLY A 125 -4.34 24.51 -5.21
C GLY A 125 -3.08 25.18 -5.76
N ASP A 126 -2.62 26.30 -5.18
CA ASP A 126 -1.31 26.88 -5.51
C ASP A 126 -0.19 26.07 -4.86
N VAL A 127 0.62 25.37 -5.66
CA VAL A 127 1.76 24.56 -5.19
C VAL A 127 3.05 25.22 -5.63
N ARG A 128 4.01 25.36 -4.70
CA ARG A 128 5.33 25.97 -4.96
C ARG A 128 6.44 25.17 -4.30
N PHE A 129 7.49 24.93 -5.05
CA PHE A 129 8.80 24.47 -4.59
C PHE A 129 9.77 25.64 -4.63
N GLU A 130 10.48 25.85 -3.54
CA GLU A 130 11.47 26.92 -3.36
C GLU A 130 12.80 26.26 -2.96
N ASP A 131 13.74 26.20 -3.90
CA ASP A 131 15.11 25.67 -3.74
C ASP A 131 15.17 24.29 -3.06
N VAL A 132 14.30 23.36 -3.53
CA VAL A 132 14.13 22.05 -2.92
C VAL A 132 15.26 21.12 -3.32
N THR A 133 15.97 20.61 -2.30
CA THR A 133 16.96 19.54 -2.44
C THR A 133 16.47 18.31 -1.71
N PHE A 134 16.54 17.15 -2.40
CA PHE A 134 16.04 15.89 -1.85
C PHE A 134 16.77 14.66 -2.39
N GLY A 135 17.00 13.70 -1.50
CA GLY A 135 17.42 12.31 -1.80
C GLY A 135 16.73 11.33 -0.87
N TYR A 136 16.44 10.13 -1.35
CA TYR A 136 15.85 9.06 -0.52
C TYR A 136 16.83 8.52 0.52
N ASN A 137 18.14 8.61 0.22
CA ASN A 137 19.24 8.23 1.10
C ASN A 137 20.23 9.38 1.16
N GLU A 138 21.03 9.46 2.23
CA GLU A 138 22.03 10.50 2.42
C GLU A 138 23.12 10.51 1.32
N ASP A 139 23.41 9.35 0.74
CA ASP A 139 24.48 9.18 -0.25
C ASP A 139 24.11 9.66 -1.66
N LYS A 140 22.81 9.87 -1.96
CA LYS A 140 22.35 10.18 -3.31
C LYS A 140 21.24 11.22 -3.34
N THR A 141 21.60 12.45 -3.69
CA THR A 141 20.63 13.51 -4.01
C THR A 141 20.00 13.26 -5.39
N ILE A 142 18.70 13.41 -5.49
CA ILE A 142 17.90 13.22 -6.72
C ILE A 142 17.40 14.55 -7.25
N LEU A 143 16.97 15.45 -6.37
CA LEU A 143 16.56 16.81 -6.71
C LEU A 143 17.57 17.80 -6.15
N HIS A 144 18.05 18.70 -7.00
CA HIS A 144 19.05 19.72 -6.65
C HIS A 144 18.44 21.10 -6.90
N ASP A 145 18.21 21.88 -5.84
CA ASP A 145 17.75 23.28 -5.88
C ASP A 145 16.55 23.50 -6.82
N ILE A 146 15.56 22.60 -6.75
CA ILE A 146 14.39 22.66 -7.65
C ILE A 146 13.43 23.74 -7.20
N SER A 147 13.20 24.72 -8.07
CA SER A 147 12.18 25.75 -7.92
C SER A 147 11.17 25.64 -9.05
N LEU A 148 9.89 25.42 -8.70
CA LEU A 148 8.78 25.32 -9.63
C LEU A 148 7.48 25.79 -8.96
N PHE A 149 6.49 26.10 -9.77
CA PHE A 149 5.15 26.43 -9.27
C PHE A 149 4.06 25.97 -10.21
N ALA A 150 2.89 25.67 -9.64
CA ALA A 150 1.64 25.45 -10.34
C ALA A 150 0.55 26.30 -9.68
N LYS A 151 0.00 27.24 -10.43
CA LYS A 151 -1.12 28.10 -9.97
C LYS A 151 -2.45 27.39 -10.14
N PRO A 152 -3.50 27.79 -9.40
CA PRO A 152 -4.84 27.27 -9.59
C PRO A 152 -5.28 27.26 -11.07
N GLY A 153 -5.80 26.13 -11.55
CA GLY A 153 -6.20 25.92 -12.94
C GLY A 153 -5.06 25.71 -13.94
N GLN A 154 -3.81 25.81 -13.53
CA GLN A 154 -2.64 25.57 -14.41
C GLN A 154 -2.37 24.06 -14.53
N LYS A 155 -2.04 23.62 -15.75
CA LYS A 155 -1.54 22.26 -16.02
C LYS A 155 -0.03 22.32 -16.14
N LEU A 156 0.68 21.49 -15.38
CA LEU A 156 2.14 21.37 -15.41
C LEU A 156 2.50 19.93 -15.81
N ALA A 157 3.32 19.78 -16.84
CA ALA A 157 3.81 18.49 -17.29
C ALA A 157 5.31 18.35 -16.97
N PHE A 158 5.68 17.27 -16.29
CA PHE A 158 7.06 16.90 -16.06
C PHE A 158 7.54 15.96 -17.16
N VAL A 159 8.56 16.38 -17.93
CA VAL A 159 9.14 15.59 -19.01
C VAL A 159 10.59 15.29 -18.70
N GLY A 160 11.02 14.07 -18.95
CA GLY A 160 12.39 13.63 -18.70
C GLY A 160 12.53 12.11 -18.73
N SER A 161 13.76 11.62 -18.78
CA SER A 161 14.08 10.19 -18.74
C SER A 161 13.64 9.53 -17.43
N THR A 162 13.57 8.19 -17.43
CA THR A 162 13.37 7.42 -16.19
C THR A 162 14.48 7.76 -15.19
N GLY A 163 14.11 8.00 -13.93
CA GLY A 163 15.05 8.41 -12.89
C GLY A 163 15.33 9.92 -12.81
N ALA A 164 14.75 10.76 -13.68
CA ALA A 164 14.91 12.21 -13.64
C ALA A 164 14.21 12.93 -12.47
N GLY A 165 13.60 12.19 -11.53
CA GLY A 165 12.97 12.77 -10.34
C GLY A 165 11.50 13.16 -10.51
N LYS A 166 10.82 12.82 -11.62
CA LYS A 166 9.39 13.16 -11.84
C LYS A 166 8.49 12.62 -10.72
N THR A 167 8.53 11.31 -10.48
CA THR A 167 7.79 10.65 -9.39
C THR A 167 8.24 11.12 -8.01
N THR A 168 9.51 11.55 -7.86
CA THR A 168 9.99 12.13 -6.62
C THR A 168 9.28 13.45 -6.30
N ILE A 169 9.06 14.32 -7.29
CA ILE A 169 8.29 15.56 -7.10
C ILE A 169 6.86 15.26 -6.63
N THR A 170 6.19 14.30 -7.26
CA THR A 170 4.82 13.91 -6.86
C THR A 170 4.78 13.32 -5.45
N ASN A 171 5.77 12.50 -5.07
CA ASN A 171 5.90 11.95 -3.72
C ASN A 171 6.11 13.06 -2.66
N LEU A 172 6.87 14.10 -2.99
CA LEU A 172 7.10 15.23 -2.09
C LEU A 172 5.88 16.13 -1.92
N ILE A 173 5.06 16.34 -2.97
CA ILE A 173 3.79 17.07 -2.85
C ILE A 173 2.85 16.34 -1.88
N ASN A 174 2.82 15.00 -1.90
CA ASN A 174 2.02 14.17 -1.01
C ASN A 174 2.63 14.02 0.39
N ARG A 175 3.81 14.57 0.59
CA ARG A 175 4.57 14.46 1.84
C ARG A 175 4.74 13.01 2.29
N PHE A 176 5.02 12.09 1.34
CA PHE A 176 5.46 10.73 1.66
C PHE A 176 6.89 10.74 2.21
N TYR A 177 7.65 11.78 1.89
CA TYR A 177 8.99 12.04 2.41
C TYR A 177 9.11 13.52 2.77
N ASP A 178 9.89 13.81 3.80
CA ASP A 178 10.25 15.18 4.15
C ASP A 178 11.55 15.59 3.44
N ILE A 179 11.60 16.83 2.94
CA ILE A 179 12.77 17.38 2.23
C ILE A 179 13.91 17.70 3.17
N GLN A 180 15.15 17.57 2.70
CA GLN A 180 16.35 17.95 3.44
C GLN A 180 16.55 19.45 3.44
N ASP A 181 16.38 20.13 2.31
CA ASP A 181 16.55 21.58 2.20
C ASP A 181 15.48 22.21 1.29
N GLY A 182 15.29 23.52 1.42
CA GLY A 182 14.27 24.27 0.70
C GLY A 182 12.90 24.30 1.39
N LYS A 183 11.86 24.64 0.63
CA LYS A 183 10.47 24.68 1.12
C LYS A 183 9.51 24.24 0.03
N ILE A 184 8.47 23.51 0.45
CA ILE A 184 7.30 23.26 -0.39
C ILE A 184 6.11 23.95 0.27
N ARG A 185 5.40 24.77 -0.51
CA ARG A 185 4.22 25.50 -0.04
C ARG A 185 2.97 25.04 -0.80
N TYR A 186 1.87 24.97 -0.06
CA TYR A 186 0.56 24.74 -0.63
C TYR A 186 -0.37 25.85 -0.15
N ASP A 187 -0.93 26.64 -1.08
CA ASP A 187 -1.68 27.86 -0.81
C ASP A 187 -0.90 28.84 0.12
N GLY A 188 0.41 28.95 -0.09
CA GLY A 188 1.30 29.78 0.71
C GLY A 188 1.75 29.17 2.05
N ILE A 189 1.15 28.09 2.48
CA ILE A 189 1.47 27.39 3.75
C ILE A 189 2.55 26.33 3.49
N ASN A 190 3.60 26.29 4.33
CA ASN A 190 4.58 25.21 4.26
C ASN A 190 3.91 23.87 4.57
N ILE A 191 4.04 22.88 3.67
CA ILE A 191 3.38 21.56 3.81
C ILE A 191 3.77 20.81 5.08
N LYS A 192 4.95 21.07 5.65
CA LYS A 192 5.37 20.52 6.95
C LYS A 192 4.43 20.93 8.12
N LYS A 193 3.74 22.06 7.98
CA LYS A 193 2.79 22.55 8.97
C LYS A 193 1.38 21.97 8.80
N ILE A 194 1.07 21.43 7.63
CA ILE A 194 -0.24 20.85 7.31
C ILE A 194 -0.26 19.40 7.81
N LYS A 195 -1.35 18.97 8.43
CA LYS A 195 -1.57 17.57 8.76
C LYS A 195 -1.54 16.70 7.50
N LYS A 196 -0.78 15.61 7.54
CA LYS A 196 -0.58 14.72 6.38
C LYS A 196 -1.88 14.19 5.81
N ASP A 197 -2.80 13.77 6.67
CA ASP A 197 -4.11 13.27 6.25
C ASP A 197 -4.95 14.35 5.56
N ASP A 198 -4.92 15.57 6.08
CA ASP A 198 -5.65 16.71 5.51
C ASP A 198 -5.01 17.17 4.20
N LEU A 199 -3.68 17.17 4.11
CA LEU A 199 -2.93 17.43 2.88
C LEU A 199 -3.32 16.42 1.79
N ARG A 200 -3.21 15.14 2.08
CA ARG A 200 -3.52 14.05 1.13
C ARG A 200 -4.98 14.02 0.73
N ARG A 201 -5.89 14.37 1.64
CA ARG A 201 -7.33 14.49 1.34
C ARG A 201 -7.62 15.61 0.33
N SER A 202 -6.80 16.65 0.28
CA SER A 202 -6.94 17.75 -0.68
C SER A 202 -6.35 17.46 -2.06
N LEU A 203 -5.62 16.34 -2.22
CA LEU A 203 -4.94 15.94 -3.43
C LEU A 203 -5.63 14.72 -4.05
N GLY A 204 -5.83 14.72 -5.35
CA GLY A 204 -6.21 13.53 -6.12
C GLY A 204 -4.97 12.93 -6.77
N ILE A 205 -4.79 11.62 -6.62
CA ILE A 205 -3.64 10.92 -7.20
C ILE A 205 -4.13 9.79 -8.08
N VAL A 206 -3.58 9.72 -9.28
CA VAL A 206 -3.69 8.55 -10.16
C VAL A 206 -2.30 7.99 -10.34
N LEU A 207 -2.08 6.80 -9.79
CA LEU A 207 -0.80 6.09 -9.88
C LEU A 207 -0.71 5.31 -11.20
N GLN A 208 0.52 4.97 -11.59
CA GLN A 208 0.82 4.13 -12.75
C GLN A 208 0.18 2.74 -12.60
N ASP A 209 0.37 2.11 -11.43
CA ASP A 209 -0.26 0.84 -11.10
C ASP A 209 -1.64 1.11 -10.48
N THR A 210 -2.66 0.80 -11.25
CA THR A 210 -4.05 1.00 -10.84
C THR A 210 -4.58 -0.24 -10.16
N HIS A 211 -4.96 -0.11 -8.89
CA HIS A 211 -5.64 -1.16 -8.13
C HIS A 211 -7.14 -0.92 -8.06
N LEU A 212 -7.91 -1.94 -8.43
CA LEU A 212 -9.37 -1.96 -8.31
C LEU A 212 -9.77 -2.95 -7.22
N PHE A 213 -10.91 -2.67 -6.60
CA PHE A 213 -11.48 -3.53 -5.56
C PHE A 213 -12.53 -4.46 -6.16
N THR A 214 -12.68 -5.64 -5.59
CA THR A 214 -13.81 -6.51 -5.89
C THR A 214 -15.11 -5.81 -5.54
N GLY A 215 -15.97 -5.61 -6.53
CA GLY A 215 -17.23 -4.87 -6.42
C GLY A 215 -17.68 -4.31 -7.74
N THR A 216 -18.71 -3.50 -7.77
CA THR A 216 -19.19 -2.90 -9.03
C THR A 216 -18.25 -1.82 -9.54
N ILE A 217 -18.30 -1.52 -10.84
CA ILE A 217 -17.59 -0.38 -11.42
C ILE A 217 -18.02 0.92 -10.73
N LYS A 218 -19.31 1.08 -10.48
CA LYS A 218 -19.88 2.23 -9.78
C LYS A 218 -19.27 2.40 -8.38
N ASP A 219 -19.15 1.31 -7.60
CA ASP A 219 -18.55 1.35 -6.27
C ASP A 219 -17.05 1.67 -6.32
N ASN A 220 -16.36 1.15 -7.31
CA ASN A 220 -14.95 1.46 -7.53
C ASN A 220 -14.71 2.94 -7.82
N ILE A 221 -15.57 3.59 -8.59
CA ILE A 221 -15.48 5.04 -8.84
C ILE A 221 -15.88 5.80 -7.57
N ARG A 222 -17.00 5.42 -6.93
CA ARG A 222 -17.51 6.06 -5.70
C ARG A 222 -16.53 6.01 -4.53
N TYR A 223 -15.57 5.07 -4.56
CA TYR A 223 -14.54 4.99 -3.52
C TYR A 223 -13.74 6.29 -3.34
N GLY A 224 -13.61 7.11 -4.39
CA GLY A 224 -12.99 8.44 -4.28
C GLY A 224 -13.80 9.44 -3.43
N ASN A 225 -15.13 9.25 -3.36
CA ASN A 225 -16.04 10.02 -2.50
C ASN A 225 -17.26 9.14 -2.16
N LEU A 226 -17.23 8.51 -1.00
CA LEU A 226 -18.29 7.58 -0.56
C LEU A 226 -19.66 8.22 -0.44
N GLY A 227 -19.74 9.55 -0.31
CA GLY A 227 -20.99 10.31 -0.29
C GLY A 227 -21.47 10.78 -1.67
N ALA A 228 -20.80 10.40 -2.77
CA ALA A 228 -21.18 10.81 -4.10
C ALA A 228 -22.49 10.13 -4.56
N THR A 229 -23.39 10.93 -5.19
CA THR A 229 -24.59 10.39 -5.84
C THR A 229 -24.23 9.63 -7.11
N ASP A 230 -25.17 8.83 -7.63
CA ASP A 230 -24.98 8.11 -8.90
C ASP A 230 -24.69 9.08 -10.05
N GLU A 231 -25.35 10.24 -10.08
CA GLU A 231 -25.15 11.28 -11.09
C GLU A 231 -23.71 11.81 -11.05
N GLN A 232 -23.16 12.05 -9.85
CA GLN A 232 -21.78 12.51 -9.68
C GLN A 232 -20.77 11.44 -10.13
N VAL A 233 -21.05 10.16 -9.88
CA VAL A 233 -20.25 9.04 -10.37
C VAL A 233 -20.26 8.98 -11.91
N TYR A 234 -21.43 9.15 -12.53
CA TYR A 234 -21.56 9.14 -14.00
C TYR A 234 -20.86 10.35 -14.65
N GLU A 235 -20.96 11.52 -14.05
CA GLU A 235 -20.23 12.71 -14.52
C GLU A 235 -18.71 12.54 -14.40
N ALA A 236 -18.22 11.98 -13.29
CA ALA A 236 -16.81 11.67 -13.12
C ALA A 236 -16.31 10.64 -14.16
N ALA A 237 -17.12 9.61 -14.46
CA ALA A 237 -16.81 8.63 -15.49
C ALA A 237 -16.78 9.25 -16.90
N LYS A 238 -17.68 10.18 -17.20
CA LYS A 238 -17.66 10.93 -18.47
C LYS A 238 -16.42 11.82 -18.58
N LEU A 239 -16.08 12.53 -17.50
CA LEU A 239 -14.89 13.39 -17.44
C LEU A 239 -13.60 12.58 -17.70
N ALA A 240 -13.55 11.37 -17.16
CA ALA A 240 -12.43 10.45 -17.36
C ALA A 240 -12.48 9.68 -18.69
N HIS A 241 -13.46 9.91 -19.55
CA HIS A 241 -13.74 9.14 -20.77
C HIS A 241 -13.98 7.63 -20.52
N ALA A 242 -14.36 7.23 -19.32
CA ALA A 242 -14.68 5.85 -18.96
C ALA A 242 -16.10 5.44 -19.34
N ASP A 243 -17.05 6.37 -19.38
CA ASP A 243 -18.49 6.13 -19.62
C ASP A 243 -18.76 5.29 -20.90
N GLN A 244 -17.98 5.53 -21.96
CA GLN A 244 -18.19 4.85 -23.23
C GLN A 244 -17.97 3.34 -23.11
N PHE A 245 -16.84 2.91 -22.55
CA PHE A 245 -16.56 1.47 -22.43
C PHE A 245 -17.44 0.83 -21.35
N ILE A 246 -17.76 1.55 -20.26
CA ILE A 246 -18.63 1.05 -19.21
C ILE A 246 -20.00 0.66 -19.77
N LYS A 247 -20.59 1.50 -20.62
CA LYS A 247 -21.89 1.24 -21.27
C LYS A 247 -21.88 0.09 -22.27
N MET A 248 -20.70 -0.34 -22.74
CA MET A 248 -20.54 -1.52 -23.60
C MET A 248 -20.50 -2.84 -22.82
N LEU A 249 -20.34 -2.79 -21.51
CA LEU A 249 -20.35 -3.97 -20.65
C LEU A 249 -21.82 -4.44 -20.43
N PRO A 250 -22.03 -5.77 -20.24
CA PRO A 250 -23.40 -6.32 -20.12
C PRO A 250 -24.25 -5.65 -19.05
N ASP A 251 -23.68 -5.35 -17.87
CA ASP A 251 -24.36 -4.74 -16.74
C ASP A 251 -23.97 -3.27 -16.54
N GLY A 252 -23.25 -2.66 -17.49
CA GLY A 252 -22.82 -1.28 -17.44
C GLY A 252 -22.08 -0.92 -16.15
N TYR A 253 -22.55 0.07 -15.43
CA TYR A 253 -21.98 0.52 -14.15
C TYR A 253 -22.12 -0.49 -13.01
N ASP A 254 -23.07 -1.41 -13.09
CA ASP A 254 -23.30 -2.47 -12.11
C ASP A 254 -22.48 -3.73 -12.41
N THR A 255 -21.66 -3.72 -13.47
CA THR A 255 -20.73 -4.80 -13.78
C THR A 255 -19.79 -5.02 -12.60
N VAL A 256 -19.76 -6.26 -12.10
CA VAL A 256 -18.91 -6.65 -10.97
C VAL A 256 -17.50 -6.97 -11.49
N ILE A 257 -16.53 -6.31 -10.90
CA ILE A 257 -15.09 -6.56 -11.12
C ILE A 257 -14.61 -7.49 -10.01
N SER A 258 -13.89 -8.55 -10.38
CA SER A 258 -13.21 -9.45 -9.46
C SER A 258 -11.71 -9.20 -9.45
N GLY A 259 -11.07 -9.52 -8.32
CA GLY A 259 -9.63 -9.29 -8.16
C GLY A 259 -9.22 -7.84 -8.42
N ASP A 260 -8.08 -7.66 -9.08
CA ASP A 260 -7.52 -6.35 -9.41
C ASP A 260 -7.96 -5.88 -10.82
N GLY A 261 -9.24 -6.04 -11.14
CA GLY A 261 -9.80 -5.63 -12.43
C GLY A 261 -9.67 -6.70 -13.53
N GLU A 262 -9.85 -7.98 -13.16
CA GLU A 262 -9.90 -9.08 -14.14
C GLU A 262 -10.93 -8.80 -15.22
N GLY A 263 -10.53 -9.03 -16.49
CA GLY A 263 -11.37 -8.79 -17.66
C GLY A 263 -11.31 -7.35 -18.21
N LEU A 264 -10.66 -6.40 -17.53
CA LEU A 264 -10.42 -5.05 -18.02
C LEU A 264 -9.00 -4.88 -18.57
N SER A 265 -8.86 -4.14 -19.67
CA SER A 265 -7.53 -3.74 -20.15
C SER A 265 -6.87 -2.76 -19.18
N GLN A 266 -5.54 -2.63 -19.28
CA GLN A 266 -4.79 -1.64 -18.45
C GLN A 266 -5.33 -0.22 -18.64
N GLY A 267 -5.62 0.19 -19.89
CA GLY A 267 -6.20 1.51 -20.14
C GLY A 267 -7.57 1.70 -19.50
N GLN A 268 -8.45 0.67 -19.52
CA GLN A 268 -9.76 0.74 -18.87
C GLN A 268 -9.63 0.87 -17.35
N ARG A 269 -8.73 0.11 -16.72
CA ARG A 269 -8.43 0.26 -15.28
C ARG A 269 -7.95 1.66 -14.96
N GLN A 270 -7.07 2.23 -15.79
CA GLN A 270 -6.56 3.58 -15.63
C GLN A 270 -7.68 4.64 -15.73
N LEU A 271 -8.58 4.52 -16.71
CA LEU A 271 -9.74 5.40 -16.83
C LEU A 271 -10.64 5.35 -15.59
N LEU A 272 -10.84 4.16 -14.98
CA LEU A 272 -11.58 4.03 -13.72
C LEU A 272 -10.85 4.70 -12.55
N SER A 273 -9.52 4.62 -12.50
CA SER A 273 -8.72 5.31 -11.48
C SER A 273 -8.81 6.83 -11.62
N ILE A 274 -8.79 7.33 -12.87
CA ILE A 274 -9.01 8.76 -13.14
C ILE A 274 -10.42 9.18 -12.71
N ALA A 275 -11.44 8.39 -13.00
CA ALA A 275 -12.82 8.66 -12.57
C ALA A 275 -12.96 8.67 -11.05
N ARG A 276 -12.27 7.74 -10.36
CA ARG A 276 -12.18 7.68 -8.89
C ARG A 276 -11.55 8.96 -8.31
N ALA A 277 -10.50 9.46 -8.91
CA ALA A 277 -9.89 10.73 -8.49
C ALA A 277 -10.80 11.93 -8.81
N ALA A 278 -11.47 11.91 -9.97
CA ALA A 278 -12.36 12.99 -10.41
C ALA A 278 -13.61 13.14 -9.53
N VAL A 279 -14.20 12.04 -9.04
CA VAL A 279 -15.41 12.11 -8.19
C VAL A 279 -15.13 12.77 -6.83
N ALA A 280 -13.89 12.73 -6.37
CA ALA A 280 -13.45 13.44 -5.17
C ALA A 280 -13.37 14.96 -5.39
N ASN A 281 -13.29 15.40 -6.65
CA ASN A 281 -13.16 16.81 -7.06
C ASN A 281 -12.03 17.55 -6.31
N PRO A 282 -10.81 17.03 -6.29
CA PRO A 282 -9.70 17.65 -5.57
C PRO A 282 -9.23 18.91 -6.32
N PRO A 283 -8.78 19.98 -5.62
CA PRO A 283 -8.25 21.18 -6.26
C PRO A 283 -6.92 20.95 -6.99
N VAL A 284 -6.18 19.92 -6.60
CA VAL A 284 -4.95 19.48 -7.28
C VAL A 284 -5.07 18.02 -7.67
N LEU A 285 -4.85 17.73 -8.94
CA LEU A 285 -4.84 16.38 -9.48
C LEU A 285 -3.43 16.04 -9.97
N ILE A 286 -2.90 14.94 -9.48
CA ILE A 286 -1.58 14.40 -9.83
C ILE A 286 -1.80 13.14 -10.65
N LEU A 287 -1.27 13.14 -11.88
CA LEU A 287 -1.31 11.99 -12.78
C LEU A 287 0.11 11.47 -12.97
N ASP A 288 0.42 10.28 -12.46
CA ASP A 288 1.73 9.65 -12.64
C ASP A 288 1.63 8.65 -13.80
N GLU A 289 2.28 8.99 -14.93
CA GLU A 289 2.29 8.21 -16.19
C GLU A 289 0.89 7.80 -16.71
N ALA A 290 -0.13 8.60 -16.45
CA ALA A 290 -1.46 8.43 -17.05
C ALA A 290 -1.38 8.82 -18.54
N THR A 291 -1.35 7.83 -19.43
CA THR A 291 -1.33 8.01 -20.89
C THR A 291 -2.70 7.80 -21.50
#